data_7d478c17c5df2b2aefa2aef216f85d67
#
_entry.id   7d478c17c5df2b2aefa2aef216f85d67
#
_cell.length_a   1.000
_cell.length_b   1.000
_cell.length_c   1.000
_cell.angle_alpha   90.00
_cell.angle_beta   90.00
_cell.angle_gamma   90.00
#
_symmetry.space_group_name_H-M   'P 1'
#
loop_
_entity.id
_entity.type
_entity.pdbx_description
1 polymer ?
#
loop_
_entity_poly.entity_id
_entity_poly.type
_entity_poly.pdbx_seq_one_letter_code
_entity_poly.pdbx_strand_id
1 'polypeptide(L)'
;MALMPMMFASCDSDEDDEEQSGRIVGVWKETCYWHDDTHSFRGWQGMGYVHAFKSDGTHIVYANSKRYEAGEISKQGTYSFDGTYLVVDGGFKRKVTFTENGNGFEWEQTAILEKY
;
A
#
# COMPACT_ATOMS: atom_id res chain seq x y z
N MET A 1 -15.29 10.91 27.31
CA MET A 1 -15.14 11.01 26.63
C MET A 1 -15.33 11.18 26.06
N ALA A 2 -15.60 10.82 26.33
CA ALA A 2 -15.45 11.00 25.60
C ALA A 2 -15.70 11.09 25.25
N LEU A 3 -15.74 10.74 25.58
CA LEU A 3 -15.65 10.92 24.90
C LEU A 3 -15.91 10.85 24.36
N MET A 4 -16.11 10.54 24.50
CA MET A 4 -16.03 10.66 23.75
C MET A 4 -16.33 10.63 23.21
N PRO A 5 -16.75 10.39 23.51
CA PRO A 5 -16.72 10.43 22.83
C PRO A 5 -16.87 10.52 22.33
N MET A 6 -16.96 10.25 22.31
CA MET A 6 -16.78 10.37 21.52
C MET A 6 -16.98 10.33 20.83
N MET A 7 -17.22 10.14 20.95
CA MET A 7 -17.12 10.25 20.18
C MET A 7 -17.43 10.24 19.51
N PHE A 8 -17.89 10.18 19.50
CA PHE A 8 -17.93 10.31 18.62
C PHE A 8 -18.25 10.33 17.83
N ALA A 9 -18.66 10.24 17.77
CA ALA A 9 -18.80 10.19 16.94
C ALA A 9 -19.00 10.34 16.13
N SER A 10 -19.09 10.15 15.83
CA SER A 10 -19.10 10.24 14.94
C SER A 10 -18.92 10.23 14.02
N CYS A 11 -18.94 9.72 14.12
CA CYS A 11 -18.45 9.38 13.01
C CYS A 11 -18.02 10.04 12.29
N ASP A 12 -17.48 10.19 12.52
CA ASP A 12 -17.32 11.10 11.64
C ASP A 12 -16.52 10.80 10.44
N SER A 13 -16.68 11.45 9.28
CA SER A 13 -16.02 11.13 8.04
C SER A 13 -14.51 11.31 8.13
N ASP A 14 -14.05 12.25 8.95
CA ASP A 14 -12.62 12.45 9.14
C ASP A 14 -11.96 11.22 9.74
N GLU A 15 -12.60 10.60 10.69
CA GLU A 15 -12.11 9.37 11.29
C GLU A 15 -12.05 8.25 10.28
N ASP A 16 -13.07 8.14 9.45
CA ASP A 16 -13.11 7.13 8.42
C ASP A 16 -11.97 7.32 7.42
N ASP A 17 -11.70 8.57 7.04
CA ASP A 17 -10.62 8.88 6.12
C ASP A 17 -9.26 8.52 6.71
N GLU A 18 -9.05 8.83 7.98
CA GLU A 18 -7.80 8.46 8.66
C GLU A 18 -7.62 6.96 8.72
N GLU A 19 -8.68 6.25 9.02
CA GLU A 19 -8.64 4.80 9.06
C GLU A 19 -8.27 4.24 7.71
N GLN A 20 -8.87 4.76 6.65
CA GLN A 20 -8.59 4.27 5.31
C GLN A 20 -7.17 4.59 4.87
N SER A 21 -6.68 5.78 5.17
CA SER A 21 -5.32 6.14 4.81
C SER A 21 -4.30 5.30 5.56
N GLY A 22 -4.63 4.86 6.78
CA GLY A 22 -3.75 4.01 7.57
C GLY A 22 -3.74 2.57 7.13
N ARG A 23 -4.68 2.14 6.31
CA ARG A 23 -4.80 0.74 5.91
C ARG A 23 -3.62 0.28 5.07
N ILE A 24 -2.91 1.18 4.41
CA ILE A 24 -1.77 0.83 3.59
C ILE A 24 -0.50 0.66 4.42
N VAL A 25 -0.50 1.14 5.67
CA VAL A 25 0.68 1.02 6.54
C VAL A 25 0.97 -0.44 6.81
N GLY A 26 2.20 -0.87 6.54
CA GLY A 26 2.60 -2.25 6.73
C GLY A 26 3.52 -2.71 5.64
N VAL A 27 3.72 -4.02 5.56
CA VAL A 27 4.60 -4.63 4.57
C VAL A 27 3.75 -5.46 3.62
N TRP A 28 4.00 -5.29 2.32
CA TRP A 28 3.22 -5.92 1.27
C TRP A 28 4.16 -6.53 0.25
N LYS A 29 3.76 -7.66 -0.34
CA LYS A 29 4.55 -8.27 -1.40
C LYS A 29 3.74 -8.30 -2.68
N GLU A 30 4.40 -8.04 -3.81
CA GLU A 30 3.76 -8.07 -5.12
C GLU A 30 3.52 -9.51 -5.53
N THR A 31 2.28 -9.82 -5.88
CA THR A 31 1.94 -11.13 -6.45
C THR A 31 1.79 -11.03 -7.96
N CYS A 32 1.44 -9.84 -8.46
CA CYS A 32 1.29 -9.60 -9.89
C CYS A 32 1.87 -8.23 -10.22
N TYR A 33 2.27 -8.06 -11.48
CA TYR A 33 2.73 -6.77 -11.99
C TYR A 33 1.93 -6.40 -13.23
N TRP A 34 1.86 -5.09 -13.51
CA TRP A 34 1.15 -4.60 -14.70
C TRP A 34 1.98 -4.82 -15.94
N HIS A 35 1.38 -5.38 -16.98
CA HIS A 35 2.03 -5.62 -18.26
C HIS A 35 1.42 -4.67 -19.29
N ASP A 36 2.17 -3.67 -19.72
CA ASP A 36 1.66 -2.61 -20.59
C ASP A 36 1.24 -3.11 -21.96
N ASP A 37 1.97 -4.07 -22.51
CA ASP A 37 1.70 -4.56 -23.86
C ASP A 37 0.33 -5.22 -23.95
N THR A 38 -0.09 -5.91 -22.89
CA THR A 38 -1.37 -6.61 -22.89
C THR A 38 -2.42 -5.88 -22.07
N HIS A 39 -2.06 -4.77 -21.42
CA HIS A 39 -2.96 -4.02 -20.53
C HIS A 39 -3.61 -4.94 -19.50
N SER A 40 -2.81 -5.78 -18.84
CA SER A 40 -3.31 -6.74 -17.87
C SER A 40 -2.26 -7.03 -16.83
N PHE A 41 -2.70 -7.57 -15.68
CA PHE A 41 -1.80 -8.02 -14.64
C PHE A 41 -1.28 -9.41 -14.95
N ARG A 42 -0.02 -9.64 -14.63
CA ARG A 42 0.61 -10.95 -14.76
C ARG A 42 1.24 -11.36 -13.44
N GLY A 43 1.13 -12.65 -13.12
CA GLY A 43 1.73 -13.17 -11.90
C GLY A 43 3.25 -13.18 -11.99
N TRP A 44 3.88 -12.84 -10.87
CA TRP A 44 5.34 -12.94 -10.77
C TRP A 44 5.76 -14.40 -10.87
N GLN A 45 6.79 -14.64 -11.66
CA GLN A 45 7.38 -15.98 -11.77
C GLN A 45 8.57 -16.01 -10.82
N GLY A 46 8.32 -16.37 -9.57
CA GLY A 46 9.31 -16.31 -8.54
C GLY A 46 8.95 -15.21 -7.56
N MET A 47 9.93 -14.45 -7.10
CA MET A 47 9.69 -13.45 -6.06
C MET A 47 9.46 -12.07 -6.64
N GLY A 48 8.36 -11.44 -6.25
CA GLY A 48 8.10 -10.05 -6.58
C GLY A 48 8.70 -9.12 -5.56
N TYR A 49 8.56 -7.82 -5.82
CA TYR A 49 9.05 -6.78 -4.91
C TYR A 49 8.27 -6.79 -3.60
N VAL A 50 8.94 -6.37 -2.52
CA VAL A 50 8.33 -6.18 -1.22
C VAL A 50 8.33 -4.69 -0.92
N HIS A 51 7.19 -4.17 -0.49
CA HIS A 51 7.02 -2.74 -0.19
C HIS A 51 6.68 -2.56 1.27
N ALA A 52 7.37 -1.64 1.93
CA ALA A 52 7.03 -1.25 3.30
C ALA A 52 6.54 0.18 3.28
N PHE A 53 5.31 0.39 3.72
CA PHE A 53 4.73 1.72 3.87
C PHE A 53 4.65 2.05 5.34
N LYS A 54 5.45 3.01 5.77
CA LYS A 54 5.53 3.38 7.18
C LYS A 54 4.58 4.51 7.51
N SER A 55 4.16 4.56 8.77
CA SER A 55 3.17 5.57 9.19
C SER A 55 3.70 7.00 9.08
N ASP A 56 5.01 7.16 8.99
CA ASP A 56 5.61 8.50 8.87
C ASP A 56 5.74 8.97 7.42
N GLY A 57 5.21 8.22 6.46
CA GLY A 57 5.28 8.59 5.05
C GLY A 57 6.49 8.04 4.32
N THR A 58 7.23 7.14 4.92
CA THR A 58 8.39 6.51 4.27
C THR A 58 7.95 5.29 3.48
N HIS A 59 8.45 5.16 2.27
CA HIS A 59 8.20 4.01 1.40
C HIS A 59 9.52 3.33 1.09
N ILE A 60 9.62 2.04 1.40
CA ILE A 60 10.84 1.26 1.18
C ILE A 60 10.50 0.09 0.27
N VAL A 61 11.37 -0.17 -0.71
CA VAL A 61 11.22 -1.29 -1.64
C VAL A 61 12.40 -2.23 -1.46
N TYR A 62 12.09 -3.51 -1.38
CA TYR A 62 13.08 -4.59 -1.35
C TYR A 62 12.90 -5.40 -2.62
N ALA A 63 14.00 -5.89 -3.18
CA ALA A 63 13.96 -6.61 -4.46
C ALA A 63 13.17 -7.91 -4.39
N ASN A 64 13.14 -8.54 -3.21
CA ASN A 64 12.37 -9.77 -3.00
C ASN A 64 12.28 -10.07 -1.51
N SER A 65 11.58 -11.16 -1.16
CA SER A 65 11.40 -11.53 0.25
C SER A 65 12.71 -11.81 0.97
N LYS A 66 13.66 -12.44 0.29
CA LYS A 66 14.95 -12.72 0.88
C LYS A 66 15.70 -11.45 1.27
N ARG A 67 15.65 -10.45 0.39
CA ARG A 67 16.28 -9.16 0.65
C ARG A 67 15.59 -8.44 1.79
N TYR A 68 14.26 -8.54 1.82
CA TYR A 68 13.49 -7.95 2.91
C TYR A 68 13.92 -8.56 4.26
N GLU A 69 14.01 -9.89 4.32
CA GLU A 69 14.37 -10.57 5.56
C GLU A 69 15.80 -10.26 5.98
N ALA A 70 16.66 -9.99 5.01
CA ALA A 70 18.05 -9.61 5.28
C ALA A 70 18.21 -8.12 5.58
N GLY A 71 17.14 -7.33 5.43
CA GLY A 71 17.21 -5.89 5.66
C GLY A 71 17.91 -5.13 4.54
N GLU A 72 17.97 -5.71 3.33
CA GLU A 72 18.70 -5.10 2.21
C GLU A 72 17.75 -4.28 1.36
N ILE A 73 17.76 -2.98 1.59
CA ILE A 73 16.89 -2.02 0.91
C ILE A 73 17.34 -1.81 -0.53
N SER A 74 16.38 -1.90 -1.48
CA SER A 74 16.65 -1.60 -2.87
C SER A 74 16.41 -0.12 -3.17
N LYS A 75 15.34 0.44 -2.58
CA LYS A 75 14.97 1.84 -2.81
C LYS A 75 14.24 2.37 -1.59
N GLN A 76 14.45 3.63 -1.28
CA GLN A 76 13.74 4.28 -0.20
C GLN A 76 13.30 5.67 -0.65
N GLY A 77 12.07 6.03 -0.32
CA GLY A 77 11.51 7.33 -0.68
C GLY A 77 10.34 7.65 0.21
N THR A 78 9.40 8.41 -0.34
CA THR A 78 8.23 8.86 0.41
C THR A 78 6.95 8.45 -0.31
N TYR A 79 5.84 8.49 0.42
CA TYR A 79 4.52 8.27 -0.17
C TYR A 79 3.48 9.09 0.57
N SER A 80 2.35 9.26 -0.09
CA SER A 80 1.15 9.75 0.58
C SER A 80 -0.04 8.93 0.08
N PHE A 81 -1.00 8.69 0.95
CA PHE A 81 -2.18 7.90 0.62
C PHE A 81 -3.38 8.51 1.33
N ASP A 82 -4.40 8.86 0.56
CA ASP A 82 -5.59 9.52 1.11
C ASP A 82 -6.76 8.56 1.36
N GLY A 83 -6.51 7.27 1.23
CA GLY A 83 -7.55 6.24 1.37
C GLY A 83 -8.01 5.70 0.02
N THR A 84 -7.75 6.41 -1.04
CA THR A 84 -8.13 6.02 -2.40
C THR A 84 -6.94 6.07 -3.35
N TYR A 85 -6.16 7.15 -3.30
CA TYR A 85 -5.06 7.36 -4.24
C TYR A 85 -3.72 7.35 -3.53
N LEU A 86 -2.78 6.62 -4.13
CA LEU A 86 -1.42 6.49 -3.62
C LEU A 86 -0.49 7.27 -4.53
N VAL A 87 0.37 8.09 -3.92
CA VAL A 87 1.41 8.84 -4.63
C VAL A 87 2.74 8.44 -4.03
N VAL A 88 3.67 7.97 -4.85
CA VAL A 88 5.00 7.56 -4.41
C VAL A 88 6.01 8.55 -4.98
N ASP A 89 6.86 9.10 -4.11
CA ASP A 89 7.93 10.03 -4.47
C ASP A 89 7.42 11.25 -5.26
N GLY A 90 6.20 11.70 -4.94
CA GLY A 90 5.61 12.84 -5.62
C GLY A 90 5.21 12.58 -7.06
N GLY A 91 5.11 11.31 -7.46
CA GLY A 91 4.76 10.95 -8.83
C GLY A 91 3.27 10.99 -9.10
N PHE A 92 2.83 10.13 -10.02
CA PHE A 92 1.43 10.12 -10.43
C PHE A 92 0.54 9.53 -9.36
N LYS A 93 -0.66 10.08 -9.28
CA LYS A 93 -1.73 9.56 -8.44
C LYS A 93 -2.26 8.28 -9.04
N ARG A 94 -2.26 7.19 -8.26
CA ARG A 94 -2.77 5.90 -8.71
C ARG A 94 -3.78 5.38 -7.70
N LYS A 95 -4.88 4.85 -8.20
CA LYS A 95 -5.93 4.33 -7.34
C LYS A 95 -5.51 3.02 -6.70
N VAL A 96 -5.87 2.85 -5.43
CA VAL A 96 -5.65 1.62 -4.67
C VAL A 96 -7.01 1.06 -4.30
N THR A 97 -7.23 -0.22 -4.61
CA THR A 97 -8.48 -0.91 -4.27
C THR A 97 -8.15 -2.10 -3.40
N PHE A 98 -8.55 -2.04 -2.13
CA PHE A 98 -8.29 -3.12 -1.19
C PHE A 98 -9.24 -4.29 -1.43
N THR A 99 -8.76 -5.49 -1.13
CA THR A 99 -9.62 -6.67 -1.12
C THR A 99 -10.58 -6.56 0.06
N GLU A 100 -11.63 -7.39 0.03
CA GLU A 100 -12.68 -7.35 1.03
C GLU A 100 -12.17 -7.48 2.45
N ASN A 101 -11.19 -8.36 2.67
CA ASN A 101 -10.62 -8.59 4.01
C ASN A 101 -9.47 -7.64 4.34
N GLY A 102 -9.07 -6.77 3.41
CA GLY A 102 -7.99 -5.83 3.65
C GLY A 102 -6.60 -6.43 3.60
N ASN A 103 -6.45 -7.69 3.21
CA ASN A 103 -5.15 -8.36 3.21
C ASN A 103 -4.45 -8.28 1.86
N GLY A 104 -5.01 -7.54 0.93
CA GLY A 104 -4.40 -7.33 -0.38
C GLY A 104 -4.95 -6.07 -1.00
N PHE A 105 -4.27 -5.59 -2.05
CA PHE A 105 -4.82 -4.47 -2.82
C PHE A 105 -4.31 -4.51 -4.25
N GLU A 106 -5.12 -3.90 -5.12
CA GLU A 106 -4.74 -3.66 -6.50
C GLU A 106 -4.29 -2.21 -6.62
N TRP A 107 -3.07 -2.02 -7.09
CA TRP A 107 -2.47 -0.72 -7.32
C TRP A 107 -2.58 -0.46 -8.82
N GLU A 108 -3.38 0.51 -9.19
CA GLU A 108 -3.77 0.79 -10.57
C GLU A 108 -2.56 0.80 -11.52
N GLN A 109 -2.62 -0.05 -12.54
CA GLN A 109 -1.59 -0.15 -13.59
C GLN A 109 -0.17 -0.29 -13.03
N THR A 110 -0.04 -0.91 -11.88
CA THR A 110 1.27 -1.05 -11.23
C THR A 110 1.48 -2.47 -10.73
N ALA A 111 0.65 -2.94 -9.79
CA ALA A 111 0.86 -4.24 -9.17
C ALA A 111 -0.37 -4.68 -8.38
N ILE A 112 -0.42 -5.98 -8.10
CA ILE A 112 -1.34 -6.52 -7.11
C ILE A 112 -0.47 -7.03 -5.97
N LEU A 113 -0.83 -6.66 -4.75
CA LEU A 113 -0.03 -6.94 -3.57
C LEU A 113 -0.85 -7.65 -2.52
N GLU A 114 -0.16 -8.43 -1.70
CA GLU A 114 -0.74 -9.10 -0.54
C GLU A 114 0.07 -8.74 0.69
N LYS A 115 -0.60 -8.74 1.84
CA LYS A 115 0.07 -8.47 3.10
C LYS A 115 1.15 -9.53 3.33
N TYR A 116 2.31 -9.06 3.74
CA TYR A 116 3.48 -9.92 3.94
C TYR A 116 3.32 -10.84 5.14
#